data_659176e91ff25b42d3a0b8cefe9e6e23
#
_entry.id   659176e91ff25b42d3a0b8cefe9e6e23
#
_cell.length_a   1.000
_cell.length_b   1.000
_cell.length_c   1.000
_cell.angle_alpha   90.00
_cell.angle_beta   90.00
_cell.angle_gamma   90.00
#
_symmetry.space_group_name_H-M   'P 1'
#
loop_
_entity.id
_entity.type
_entity.pdbx_description
1 polymer ?
#
loop_
_entity_poly.entity_id
_entity_poly.type
_entity_poly.pdbx_seq_one_letter_code
_entity_poly.pdbx_strand_id
1 'polypeptide(L)'
;MAFHNPVTVELFDENDDIIVPVTMPISITNNLQAFDFNYIAVQVETYDSVMREVLARWTNKELIQYRVRGRWGMETGDVNSIYAYDSGGGEFTFYGRNHKALMNDVVGFIDPSLDSVQRTYSVEKKRYTGSALKVIRDVMNDNLVKRIGVPMTFPSGDMGNKVDVTFRFDEIHQHLYEDTHERGGAMLGENGNIIIDIHRDFEAHKFIMTAREPEHHENILEMKSGLIDRWQITADRGEANRVIVGGPREGVKRVFGSTEGTSGAPETQAVAKAERNRINSNIAALGKTRVKGLATERSASDKRKRTLKSTLSKAYAEAQAEYNKDVKAAKKTYEAALAKAKNKAERESAKRSYDSAVRSAKSSLDSSKKSAHSRYTDDLKEENKTLATNLRTVEMQYSQDVKTQKALLKTLLRQWPYPNRRFPAELYTEDSSPEGVNSDDLNPSDPQKEISTIPAIAEALSKTALAKRLENGPVTDASGELVESDSFYLGEHVRLGDYVMIGIDEDTQIGEQQIEKAIITWTREDGYKVQMNKPDNTETTDEETLKRILAALKDLSTKTGRR
;
A
#
# COMPACT_ATOMS: atom_id res chain seq x y z
N MET A 1 6.93 -21.42 -17.85
CA MET A 1 6.61 -20.43 -18.90
C MET A 1 6.04 -19.24 -18.18
N ALA A 2 6.78 -18.17 -18.02
CA ALA A 2 6.29 -16.95 -17.42
C ALA A 2 5.17 -16.39 -18.32
N PHE A 3 3.98 -16.24 -17.79
CA PHE A 3 2.87 -15.58 -18.49
C PHE A 3 3.25 -14.09 -18.59
N HIS A 4 3.83 -13.70 -19.71
CA HIS A 4 4.03 -12.30 -20.04
C HIS A 4 2.66 -11.67 -20.29
N ASN A 5 2.10 -11.00 -19.30
CA ASN A 5 0.97 -10.11 -19.56
C ASN A 5 1.47 -9.04 -20.55
N PRO A 6 0.93 -9.01 -21.78
CA PRO A 6 1.40 -8.07 -22.76
C PRO A 6 1.07 -6.65 -22.30
N VAL A 7 2.04 -5.75 -22.46
CA VAL A 7 1.75 -4.33 -22.33
C VAL A 7 1.09 -3.85 -23.61
N THR A 8 0.04 -3.06 -23.48
CA THR A 8 -0.69 -2.50 -24.62
C THR A 8 -0.67 -0.97 -24.56
N VAL A 9 -0.62 -0.35 -25.73
CA VAL A 9 -0.57 1.10 -25.89
C VAL A 9 -1.62 1.53 -26.92
N GLU A 10 -2.34 2.59 -26.59
CA GLU A 10 -3.31 3.24 -27.47
C GLU A 10 -2.99 4.75 -27.48
N LEU A 11 -3.10 5.41 -28.63
CA LEU A 11 -2.97 6.84 -28.77
C LEU A 11 -4.30 7.47 -29.19
N PHE A 12 -4.62 8.62 -28.62
CA PHE A 12 -5.86 9.35 -28.80
C PHE A 12 -5.57 10.81 -29.20
N ASP A 13 -6.49 11.42 -29.91
CA ASP A 13 -6.46 12.85 -30.23
C ASP A 13 -7.16 13.70 -29.14
N GLU A 14 -7.26 14.99 -29.41
CA GLU A 14 -7.90 15.97 -28.51
C GLU A 14 -9.39 15.73 -28.28
N ASN A 15 -10.05 14.99 -29.18
CA ASN A 15 -11.47 14.62 -29.08
C ASN A 15 -11.69 13.26 -28.40
N ASP A 16 -10.62 12.64 -27.90
CA ASP A 16 -10.60 11.28 -27.37
C ASP A 16 -10.86 10.18 -28.45
N ASP A 17 -10.68 10.51 -29.73
CA ASP A 17 -10.78 9.57 -30.83
C ASP A 17 -9.45 8.80 -30.98
N ILE A 18 -9.55 7.51 -31.28
CA ILE A 18 -8.36 6.65 -31.41
C ILE A 18 -7.58 7.03 -32.69
N ILE A 19 -6.34 7.47 -32.53
CA ILE A 19 -5.38 7.65 -33.63
C ILE A 19 -4.69 6.32 -33.94
N VAL A 20 -4.21 5.63 -32.89
CA VAL A 20 -3.54 4.34 -32.98
C VAL A 20 -4.30 3.35 -32.12
N PRO A 21 -4.84 2.28 -32.71
CA PRO A 21 -5.45 1.21 -31.95
C PRO A 21 -4.40 0.48 -31.13
N VAL A 22 -4.86 -0.39 -30.24
CA VAL A 22 -4.00 -1.19 -29.37
C VAL A 22 -2.82 -1.77 -30.13
N THR A 23 -1.62 -1.39 -29.74
CA THR A 23 -0.37 -1.94 -30.25
C THR A 23 0.48 -2.48 -29.11
N MET A 24 1.34 -3.44 -29.43
CA MET A 24 2.32 -3.94 -28.48
C MET A 24 3.62 -3.16 -28.64
N PRO A 25 4.11 -2.50 -27.58
CA PRO A 25 5.39 -1.79 -27.64
C PRO A 25 6.58 -2.75 -27.81
N ILE A 26 7.73 -2.21 -28.21
CA ILE A 26 9.03 -2.90 -28.15
C ILE A 26 9.57 -2.85 -26.74
N SER A 27 9.54 -1.65 -26.15
CA SER A 27 9.98 -1.40 -24.79
C SER A 27 9.20 -0.28 -24.14
N ILE A 28 9.12 -0.32 -22.81
CA ILE A 28 8.57 0.73 -21.98
C ILE A 28 9.53 0.96 -20.82
N THR A 29 9.74 2.22 -20.48
CA THR A 29 10.29 2.63 -19.19
C THR A 29 9.30 3.57 -18.56
N ASN A 30 8.77 3.20 -17.39
CA ASN A 30 7.81 4.00 -16.64
C ASN A 30 8.38 4.32 -15.26
N ASN A 31 8.53 5.60 -14.97
CA ASN A 31 8.94 6.10 -13.66
C ASN A 31 7.68 6.45 -12.87
N LEU A 32 7.24 5.53 -12.04
CA LEU A 32 6.06 5.66 -11.19
C LEU A 32 6.41 6.42 -9.91
N GLN A 33 5.56 7.34 -9.50
CA GLN A 33 5.72 8.11 -8.27
C GLN A 33 4.41 8.16 -7.48
N ALA A 34 4.47 7.83 -6.18
CA ALA A 34 3.30 7.82 -5.31
C ALA A 34 2.73 9.23 -5.12
N PHE A 35 3.62 10.21 -4.95
CA PHE A 35 3.27 11.57 -4.57
C PHE A 35 3.54 12.60 -5.66
N ASP A 36 4.02 12.19 -6.83
CA ASP A 36 4.26 13.01 -7.99
C ASP A 36 3.63 12.38 -9.23
N PHE A 37 3.67 13.05 -10.38
CA PHE A 37 3.20 12.48 -11.64
C PHE A 37 4.25 11.55 -12.24
N ASN A 38 3.77 10.58 -13.03
CA ASN A 38 4.63 9.59 -13.67
C ASN A 38 5.18 10.09 -15.00
N TYR A 39 6.40 9.67 -15.31
CA TYR A 39 7.01 9.85 -16.64
C TYR A 39 7.11 8.50 -17.33
N ILE A 40 6.70 8.44 -18.57
CA ILE A 40 6.76 7.23 -19.39
C ILE A 40 7.53 7.48 -20.69
N ALA A 41 8.34 6.50 -21.08
CA ALA A 41 8.94 6.39 -22.41
C ALA A 41 8.47 5.09 -23.06
N VAL A 42 7.87 5.17 -24.22
CA VAL A 42 7.31 4.03 -24.95
C VAL A 42 7.90 3.96 -26.34
N GLN A 43 8.61 2.88 -26.64
CA GLN A 43 9.12 2.57 -27.95
C GLN A 43 8.19 1.59 -28.66
N VAL A 44 7.76 1.94 -29.86
CA VAL A 44 6.87 1.12 -30.69
C VAL A 44 7.49 0.84 -32.04
N GLU A 45 7.09 -0.26 -32.67
CA GLU A 45 7.44 -0.52 -34.06
C GLU A 45 6.76 0.51 -34.96
N THR A 46 7.53 1.06 -35.90
CA THR A 46 6.97 1.97 -36.89
C THR A 46 6.27 1.19 -38.00
N TYR A 47 4.95 1.28 -38.02
CA TYR A 47 4.22 1.00 -39.26
C TYR A 47 4.05 2.36 -39.98
N ASP A 48 4.65 2.49 -41.16
CA ASP A 48 4.85 3.75 -41.87
C ASP A 48 3.65 4.71 -41.93
N SER A 49 2.43 4.22 -42.04
CA SER A 49 1.25 5.07 -42.21
C SER A 49 0.76 5.70 -40.89
N VAL A 50 0.75 4.92 -39.81
CA VAL A 50 0.23 5.37 -38.51
C VAL A 50 1.19 6.37 -37.86
N MET A 51 2.48 6.12 -37.94
CA MET A 51 3.50 7.02 -37.40
C MET A 51 3.57 8.34 -38.16
N ARG A 52 3.35 8.33 -39.47
CA ARG A 52 3.20 9.56 -40.25
C ARG A 52 2.02 10.39 -39.79
N GLU A 53 0.90 9.79 -39.47
CA GLU A 53 -0.27 10.51 -38.96
C GLU A 53 0.03 11.12 -37.59
N VAL A 54 0.61 10.36 -36.66
CA VAL A 54 1.01 10.87 -35.33
C VAL A 54 2.00 12.02 -35.45
N LEU A 55 3.02 11.89 -36.30
CA LEU A 55 3.99 12.97 -36.56
C LEU A 55 3.36 14.19 -37.22
N ALA A 56 2.41 14.00 -38.15
CA ALA A 56 1.70 15.10 -38.79
C ALA A 56 0.86 15.91 -37.78
N ARG A 57 0.12 15.21 -36.93
CA ARG A 57 -0.66 15.80 -35.82
C ARG A 57 0.25 16.54 -34.84
N TRP A 58 1.37 15.91 -34.43
CA TRP A 58 2.36 16.56 -33.58
C TRP A 58 2.95 17.85 -34.20
N THR A 59 3.28 17.79 -35.48
CA THR A 59 3.79 18.97 -36.22
C THR A 59 2.76 20.09 -36.30
N ASN A 60 1.50 19.74 -36.40
CA ASN A 60 0.37 20.69 -36.38
C ASN A 60 0.05 21.18 -34.95
N LYS A 61 0.76 20.72 -33.93
CA LYS A 61 0.56 21.05 -32.51
C LYS A 61 -0.79 20.59 -31.96
N GLU A 62 -1.31 19.50 -32.49
CA GLU A 62 -2.49 18.85 -31.97
C GLU A 62 -2.12 18.06 -30.69
N LEU A 63 -3.05 18.00 -29.74
CA LEU A 63 -2.88 17.20 -28.54
C LEU A 63 -2.88 15.71 -28.90
N ILE A 64 -1.91 14.99 -28.38
CA ILE A 64 -1.86 13.53 -28.46
C ILE A 64 -1.83 12.99 -27.03
N GLN A 65 -2.75 12.11 -26.74
CA GLN A 65 -2.88 11.46 -25.44
C GLN A 65 -2.56 9.96 -25.57
N TYR A 66 -2.17 9.33 -24.47
CA TYR A 66 -1.90 7.91 -24.44
C TYR A 66 -2.69 7.19 -23.36
N ARG A 67 -2.95 5.89 -23.60
CA ARG A 67 -3.37 4.92 -22.61
C ARG A 67 -2.44 3.72 -22.67
N VAL A 68 -1.79 3.41 -21.56
CA VAL A 68 -0.94 2.24 -21.40
C VAL A 68 -1.54 1.32 -20.36
N ARG A 69 -1.62 0.04 -20.68
CA ARG A 69 -2.04 -1.00 -19.74
C ARG A 69 -0.93 -2.00 -19.59
N GLY A 70 -0.51 -2.22 -18.38
CA GLY A 70 0.51 -3.19 -18.00
C GLY A 70 0.15 -3.88 -16.69
N ARG A 71 1.07 -4.64 -16.18
CA ARG A 71 0.92 -5.36 -14.90
C ARG A 71 0.69 -4.42 -13.71
N TRP A 72 1.27 -3.23 -13.77
CA TRP A 72 1.10 -2.19 -12.75
C TRP A 72 -0.27 -1.50 -12.78
N GLY A 73 -1.10 -1.79 -13.76
CA GLY A 73 -2.41 -1.19 -13.95
C GLY A 73 -2.57 -0.44 -15.28
N MET A 74 -3.50 0.49 -15.31
CA MET A 74 -3.77 1.37 -16.43
C MET A 74 -3.24 2.77 -16.11
N GLU A 75 -2.56 3.37 -17.08
CA GLU A 75 -2.09 4.75 -17.01
C GLU A 75 -2.54 5.51 -18.25
N THR A 76 -2.93 6.76 -18.07
CA THR A 76 -3.26 7.68 -19.15
C THR A 76 -2.51 8.99 -18.97
N GLY A 77 -2.18 9.65 -20.06
CA GLY A 77 -1.45 10.91 -19.99
C GLY A 77 -1.33 11.58 -21.36
N ASP A 78 -0.59 12.70 -21.36
CA ASP A 78 -0.29 13.48 -22.55
C ASP A 78 1.10 13.14 -23.08
N VAL A 79 1.22 13.06 -24.41
CA VAL A 79 2.51 12.94 -25.08
C VAL A 79 3.21 14.31 -25.07
N ASN A 80 4.37 14.38 -24.44
CA ASN A 80 5.13 15.61 -24.27
C ASN A 80 6.23 15.80 -25.31
N SER A 81 6.79 14.69 -25.82
CA SER A 81 7.77 14.73 -26.90
C SER A 81 7.79 13.43 -27.69
N ILE A 82 8.24 13.53 -28.93
CA ILE A 82 8.34 12.40 -29.84
C ILE A 82 9.75 12.38 -30.40
N TYR A 83 10.36 11.19 -30.42
CA TYR A 83 11.60 10.92 -31.12
C TYR A 83 11.35 9.86 -32.19
N ALA A 84 11.62 10.21 -33.43
CA ALA A 84 11.50 9.30 -34.55
C ALA A 84 12.83 9.22 -35.31
N TYR A 85 13.31 8.03 -35.57
CA TYR A 85 14.56 7.79 -36.28
C TYR A 85 14.38 6.65 -37.29
N ASP A 86 14.78 6.89 -38.54
CA ASP A 86 14.76 5.90 -39.61
C ASP A 86 16.18 5.46 -39.96
N SER A 87 16.57 4.25 -39.51
CA SER A 87 17.82 3.59 -39.85
C SER A 87 17.62 2.27 -40.57
N GLY A 88 16.56 2.15 -41.37
CA GLY A 88 16.22 0.91 -42.10
C GLY A 88 15.38 -0.09 -41.31
N GLY A 89 14.98 0.24 -40.10
CA GLY A 89 14.06 -0.52 -39.26
C GLY A 89 13.04 0.38 -38.51
N GLY A 90 13.22 1.69 -38.61
CA GLY A 90 12.41 2.75 -38.03
C GLY A 90 12.10 2.59 -36.55
N GLU A 91 12.61 3.47 -35.70
CA GLU A 91 12.28 3.52 -34.28
C GLU A 91 11.41 4.75 -34.00
N PHE A 92 10.33 4.54 -33.27
CA PHE A 92 9.48 5.60 -32.80
C PHE A 92 9.32 5.50 -31.29
N THR A 93 9.74 6.54 -30.58
CA THR A 93 9.60 6.63 -29.14
C THR A 93 8.83 7.88 -28.79
N PHE A 94 7.79 7.75 -27.99
CA PHE A 94 7.16 8.89 -27.37
C PHE A 94 7.44 8.94 -25.88
N TYR A 95 7.48 10.16 -25.36
CA TYR A 95 7.62 10.45 -23.94
C TYR A 95 6.35 11.15 -23.49
N GLY A 96 5.83 10.71 -22.35
CA GLY A 96 4.62 11.28 -21.80
C GLY A 96 4.70 11.46 -20.30
N ARG A 97 3.81 12.26 -19.77
CA ARG A 97 3.52 12.35 -18.34
C ARG A 97 2.05 12.04 -18.12
N ASN A 98 1.77 11.35 -17.03
CA ASN A 98 0.41 10.96 -16.74
C ASN A 98 -0.47 12.15 -16.34
N HIS A 99 -1.79 11.96 -16.37
CA HIS A 99 -2.77 13.02 -16.10
C HIS A 99 -2.76 13.55 -14.65
N LYS A 100 -2.05 12.93 -13.74
CA LYS A 100 -1.80 13.49 -12.41
C LYS A 100 -1.03 14.82 -12.50
N ALA A 101 -0.27 15.02 -13.58
CA ALA A 101 0.41 16.26 -13.90
C ALA A 101 -0.53 17.47 -14.07
N LEU A 102 -1.83 17.28 -14.26
CA LEU A 102 -2.82 18.38 -14.25
C LEU A 102 -2.75 19.24 -12.98
N MET A 103 -2.28 18.66 -11.88
CA MET A 103 -2.08 19.39 -10.62
C MET A 103 -0.89 20.35 -10.67
N ASN A 104 0.09 20.10 -11.55
CA ASN A 104 1.25 20.96 -11.77
C ASN A 104 0.96 22.06 -12.78
N ASP A 105 0.04 21.80 -13.70
CA ASP A 105 -0.30 22.74 -14.77
C ASP A 105 -1.23 23.87 -14.29
N VAL A 106 -1.70 23.82 -13.05
CA VAL A 106 -2.70 24.76 -12.52
C VAL A 106 -2.30 25.28 -11.14
N VAL A 107 -2.43 26.58 -10.96
CA VAL A 107 -2.19 27.24 -9.66
C VAL A 107 -3.47 27.33 -8.83
N GLY A 108 -3.34 27.25 -7.53
CA GLY A 108 -4.42 27.49 -6.57
C GLY A 108 -4.71 28.98 -6.40
N PHE A 109 -5.85 29.42 -6.89
CA PHE A 109 -6.25 30.84 -6.86
C PHE A 109 -6.68 31.29 -5.46
N ILE A 110 -6.36 32.54 -5.13
CA ILE A 110 -6.86 33.23 -3.93
C ILE A 110 -8.39 33.26 -3.93
N ASP A 111 -9.00 33.52 -5.08
CA ASP A 111 -10.45 33.45 -5.27
C ASP A 111 -10.76 32.64 -6.54
N PRO A 112 -10.97 31.33 -6.42
CA PRO A 112 -11.25 30.48 -7.56
C PRO A 112 -12.61 30.74 -8.24
N SER A 113 -13.45 31.59 -7.68
CA SER A 113 -14.70 32.01 -8.32
C SER A 113 -14.46 32.99 -9.48
N LEU A 114 -13.25 33.54 -9.57
CA LEU A 114 -12.82 34.45 -10.61
C LEU A 114 -12.05 33.66 -11.69
N ASP A 115 -12.38 33.93 -12.93
CA ASP A 115 -11.75 33.33 -14.12
C ASP A 115 -10.45 34.03 -14.56
N SER A 116 -10.17 35.19 -13.98
CA SER A 116 -8.99 35.99 -14.32
C SER A 116 -8.35 36.65 -13.10
N VAL A 117 -7.05 36.91 -13.19
CA VAL A 117 -6.30 37.62 -12.14
C VAL A 117 -6.80 39.04 -11.98
N GLN A 118 -7.18 39.43 -10.78
CA GLN A 118 -7.62 40.75 -10.41
C GLN A 118 -6.44 41.63 -9.97
N ARG A 119 -6.59 42.96 -10.06
CA ARG A 119 -5.56 43.90 -9.55
C ARG A 119 -5.48 43.92 -8.04
N THR A 120 -6.60 43.66 -7.38
CA THR A 120 -6.69 43.58 -5.90
C THR A 120 -7.68 42.49 -5.51
N TYR A 121 -7.44 41.85 -4.37
CA TYR A 121 -8.30 40.84 -3.81
C TYR A 121 -8.79 41.30 -2.44
N SER A 122 -10.00 40.89 -2.05
CA SER A 122 -10.58 41.16 -0.75
C SER A 122 -10.06 40.22 0.36
N VAL A 123 -9.46 39.10 -0.04
CA VAL A 123 -8.86 38.09 0.84
C VAL A 123 -7.40 37.87 0.47
N GLU A 124 -6.57 37.54 1.44
CA GLU A 124 -5.16 37.32 1.22
C GLU A 124 -4.84 35.91 0.70
N LYS A 125 -5.56 34.93 1.22
CA LYS A 125 -5.33 33.49 0.92
C LYS A 125 -6.65 32.75 0.87
N LYS A 126 -6.75 31.70 0.08
CA LYS A 126 -7.85 30.73 0.09
C LYS A 126 -7.47 29.56 1.00
N ARG A 127 -8.27 29.31 2.03
CA ARG A 127 -8.04 28.23 2.99
C ARG A 127 -8.97 27.05 2.72
N TYR A 128 -8.41 25.83 2.80
CA TYR A 128 -9.13 24.58 2.70
C TYR A 128 -8.80 23.72 3.93
N THR A 129 -9.83 23.14 4.58
CA THR A 129 -9.66 22.33 5.80
C THR A 129 -10.55 21.11 5.74
N GLY A 130 -10.07 20.00 6.26
CA GLY A 130 -10.82 18.75 6.33
C GLY A 130 -9.94 17.50 6.26
N SER A 131 -10.52 16.37 5.90
CA SER A 131 -9.74 15.19 5.52
C SER A 131 -8.92 15.46 4.27
N ALA A 132 -7.79 14.78 4.09
CA ALA A 132 -6.93 14.98 2.93
C ALA A 132 -7.70 14.86 1.61
N LEU A 133 -8.53 13.82 1.46
CA LEU A 133 -9.37 13.66 0.27
C LEU A 133 -10.33 14.83 0.05
N LYS A 134 -10.98 15.30 1.12
CA LYS A 134 -11.88 16.45 1.03
C LYS A 134 -11.14 17.68 0.56
N VAL A 135 -9.98 17.97 1.13
CA VAL A 135 -9.16 19.14 0.76
C VAL A 135 -8.72 19.07 -0.69
N ILE A 136 -8.17 17.94 -1.15
CA ILE A 136 -7.77 17.77 -2.55
C ILE A 136 -8.96 17.96 -3.47
N ARG A 137 -10.08 17.30 -3.18
CA ARG A 137 -11.30 17.42 -3.96
C ARG A 137 -11.79 18.87 -4.07
N ASP A 138 -11.80 19.60 -2.95
CA ASP A 138 -12.25 20.98 -2.93
C ASP A 138 -11.29 21.89 -3.71
N VAL A 139 -9.98 21.72 -3.57
CA VAL A 139 -8.95 22.45 -4.34
C VAL A 139 -9.09 22.18 -5.84
N MET A 140 -9.14 20.90 -6.23
CA MET A 140 -9.26 20.50 -7.64
C MET A 140 -10.59 20.95 -8.24
N ASN A 141 -11.70 20.78 -7.50
CA ASN A 141 -13.02 21.21 -7.97
C ASN A 141 -13.08 22.72 -8.18
N ASP A 142 -12.54 23.51 -7.26
CA ASP A 142 -12.55 24.96 -7.38
C ASP A 142 -11.64 25.45 -8.51
N ASN A 143 -10.43 24.92 -8.65
CA ASN A 143 -9.43 25.45 -9.56
C ASN A 143 -9.44 24.81 -10.96
N LEU A 144 -9.72 23.49 -11.09
CA LEU A 144 -9.78 22.84 -12.40
C LEU A 144 -11.21 22.79 -12.95
N VAL A 145 -12.16 22.31 -12.16
CA VAL A 145 -13.52 22.09 -12.68
C VAL A 145 -14.27 23.42 -12.84
N LYS A 146 -14.43 24.19 -11.76
CA LYS A 146 -15.26 25.42 -11.80
C LYS A 146 -14.59 26.56 -12.55
N ARG A 147 -13.27 26.76 -12.35
CA ARG A 147 -12.55 27.89 -12.93
C ARG A 147 -12.12 27.65 -14.38
N ILE A 148 -11.57 26.47 -14.69
CA ILE A 148 -11.02 26.14 -16.02
C ILE A 148 -12.03 25.37 -16.88
N GLY A 149 -12.94 24.60 -16.24
CA GLY A 149 -13.94 23.80 -16.96
C GLY A 149 -13.48 22.38 -17.28
N VAL A 150 -12.44 21.86 -16.61
CA VAL A 150 -11.97 20.50 -16.79
C VAL A 150 -13.04 19.50 -16.31
N PRO A 151 -13.58 18.62 -17.16
CA PRO A 151 -14.57 17.64 -16.76
C PRO A 151 -13.92 16.56 -15.89
N MET A 152 -14.20 16.56 -14.58
CA MET A 152 -13.59 15.64 -13.63
C MET A 152 -14.59 15.03 -12.66
N THR A 153 -14.39 13.76 -12.33
CA THR A 153 -15.17 13.04 -11.32
C THR A 153 -14.27 12.72 -10.13
N PHE A 154 -14.79 12.89 -8.93
CA PHE A 154 -14.06 12.69 -7.68
C PHE A 154 -14.61 11.49 -6.91
N PRO A 155 -13.78 10.78 -6.13
CA PRO A 155 -14.26 9.76 -5.21
C PRO A 155 -15.14 10.38 -4.13
N SER A 156 -16.12 9.61 -3.66
CA SER A 156 -17.03 10.00 -2.59
C SER A 156 -16.42 9.70 -1.20
N GLY A 157 -16.95 10.37 -0.17
CA GLY A 157 -16.54 10.14 1.21
C GLY A 157 -15.38 11.02 1.68
N ASP A 158 -14.91 10.70 2.88
CA ASP A 158 -13.76 11.34 3.54
C ASP A 158 -12.69 10.26 3.77
N MET A 159 -11.43 10.60 3.49
CA MET A 159 -10.30 9.70 3.58
C MET A 159 -9.04 10.48 3.95
N GLY A 160 -8.10 9.79 4.59
CA GLY A 160 -6.85 10.38 5.02
C GLY A 160 -6.97 11.23 6.29
N ASN A 161 -5.85 11.75 6.75
CA ASN A 161 -5.76 12.57 7.94
C ASN A 161 -6.37 13.96 7.72
N LYS A 162 -6.66 14.66 8.82
CA LYS A 162 -7.08 16.06 8.74
C LYS A 162 -5.91 16.95 8.39
N VAL A 163 -6.11 17.80 7.40
CA VAL A 163 -5.12 18.76 6.89
C VAL A 163 -5.73 20.15 6.76
N ASP A 164 -4.87 21.16 6.72
CA ASP A 164 -5.21 22.57 6.62
C ASP A 164 -4.25 23.26 5.67
N VAL A 165 -4.75 23.79 4.55
CA VAL A 165 -3.97 24.32 3.46
C VAL A 165 -4.44 25.69 3.08
N THR A 166 -3.53 26.58 2.73
CA THR A 166 -3.85 27.91 2.20
C THR A 166 -3.14 28.14 0.88
N PHE A 167 -3.84 28.61 -0.13
CA PHE A 167 -3.31 28.91 -1.46
C PHE A 167 -3.25 30.40 -1.74
N ARG A 168 -2.16 30.82 -2.38
CA ARG A 168 -1.95 32.18 -2.89
C ARG A 168 -1.20 32.15 -4.23
N PHE A 169 -1.81 31.58 -5.24
CA PHE A 169 -1.21 31.33 -6.57
C PHE A 169 -0.04 30.31 -6.53
N ASP A 170 -0.02 29.46 -5.52
CA ASP A 170 0.93 28.37 -5.44
C ASP A 170 0.54 27.26 -6.44
N GLU A 171 1.50 26.58 -7.02
CA GLU A 171 1.24 25.37 -7.82
C GLU A 171 0.56 24.32 -6.95
N ILE A 172 -0.55 23.76 -7.45
CA ILE A 172 -1.37 22.85 -6.62
C ILE A 172 -0.57 21.64 -6.16
N HIS A 173 0.15 21.01 -7.08
CA HIS A 173 0.94 19.84 -6.76
C HIS A 173 2.06 20.16 -5.78
N GLN A 174 2.91 21.13 -6.12
CA GLN A 174 4.03 21.52 -5.29
C GLN A 174 3.58 21.86 -3.87
N HIS A 175 2.51 22.64 -3.73
CA HIS A 175 2.00 23.05 -2.45
C HIS A 175 1.39 21.89 -1.62
N LEU A 176 0.83 20.90 -2.29
CA LEU A 176 0.23 19.73 -1.62
C LEU A 176 1.24 18.62 -1.27
N TYR A 177 2.29 18.44 -2.09
CA TYR A 177 3.22 17.32 -1.95
C TYR A 177 4.66 17.71 -1.58
N GLU A 178 5.17 18.81 -2.14
CA GLU A 178 6.58 19.18 -2.03
C GLU A 178 6.87 20.23 -0.96
N ASP A 179 5.90 21.04 -0.58
CA ASP A 179 6.10 22.16 0.37
C ASP A 179 6.29 21.64 1.81
N THR A 180 7.15 20.61 1.93
CA THR A 180 7.46 19.93 3.16
C THR A 180 8.40 20.71 4.07
N HIS A 181 9.21 21.60 3.47
CA HIS A 181 10.41 22.08 4.14
C HIS A 181 10.18 23.40 4.85
N GLU A 182 9.29 24.24 4.37
CA GLU A 182 9.04 25.54 4.97
C GLU A 182 7.75 25.64 5.80
N ARG A 183 6.77 24.73 5.62
CA ARG A 183 5.42 24.89 6.16
C ARG A 183 4.80 23.70 6.90
N GLY A 184 5.57 22.70 7.28
CA GLY A 184 5.06 21.66 8.17
C GLY A 184 4.73 20.29 7.56
N GLY A 185 5.33 19.95 6.44
CA GLY A 185 5.30 18.60 5.86
C GLY A 185 4.33 18.44 4.70
N ALA A 186 4.66 17.52 3.79
CA ALA A 186 3.82 17.20 2.64
C ALA A 186 2.41 16.78 3.09
N MET A 187 1.41 17.53 2.67
CA MET A 187 0.05 17.31 3.14
C MET A 187 -0.55 16.00 2.67
N LEU A 188 -0.11 15.54 1.51
CA LEU A 188 -0.63 14.31 0.91
C LEU A 188 0.27 13.10 1.12
N GLY A 189 1.55 13.29 1.46
CA GLY A 189 2.45 12.21 1.81
C GLY A 189 2.18 11.65 3.21
N GLU A 190 3.19 11.65 4.07
CA GLU A 190 3.06 11.12 5.44
C GLU A 190 1.96 11.76 6.28
N ASN A 191 1.70 13.06 6.11
CA ASN A 191 0.71 13.77 6.91
C ASN A 191 -0.72 13.52 6.47
N GLY A 192 -0.99 13.48 5.17
CA GLY A 192 -2.32 13.23 4.62
C GLY A 192 -2.71 11.76 4.64
N ASN A 193 -1.72 10.86 4.60
CA ASN A 193 -1.90 9.41 4.54
C ASN A 193 -2.86 8.98 3.41
N ILE A 194 -2.68 9.58 2.23
CA ILE A 194 -3.54 9.34 1.08
C ILE A 194 -2.70 9.32 -0.21
N ILE A 195 -3.05 8.43 -1.10
CA ILE A 195 -2.50 8.32 -2.44
C ILE A 195 -3.61 8.58 -3.43
N ILE A 196 -3.34 9.46 -4.37
CA ILE A 196 -4.28 9.77 -5.45
C ILE A 196 -3.68 9.41 -6.79
N ASP A 197 -4.57 9.11 -7.73
CA ASP A 197 -4.25 8.96 -9.14
C ASP A 197 -5.34 9.64 -9.99
N ILE A 198 -4.95 10.11 -11.18
CA ILE A 198 -5.85 10.78 -12.12
C ILE A 198 -5.66 10.13 -13.49
N HIS A 199 -6.73 9.62 -14.05
CA HIS A 199 -6.73 9.04 -15.39
C HIS A 199 -7.87 9.59 -16.26
N ARG A 200 -7.68 9.55 -17.57
CA ARG A 200 -8.70 9.93 -18.55
C ARG A 200 -9.58 8.73 -18.87
N ASP A 201 -10.88 8.91 -18.74
CA ASP A 201 -11.88 8.04 -19.35
C ASP A 201 -12.21 8.58 -20.74
N PHE A 202 -11.59 8.02 -21.76
CA PHE A 202 -11.73 8.45 -23.15
C PHE A 202 -13.14 8.21 -23.72
N GLU A 203 -13.88 7.23 -23.19
CA GLU A 203 -15.24 6.94 -23.61
C GLU A 203 -16.25 7.92 -23.01
N ALA A 204 -16.02 8.35 -21.78
CA ALA A 204 -16.88 9.29 -21.09
C ALA A 204 -16.40 10.75 -21.20
N HIS A 205 -15.30 11.01 -21.91
CA HIS A 205 -14.68 12.32 -22.13
C HIS A 205 -14.42 13.12 -20.85
N LYS A 206 -13.97 12.43 -19.80
CA LYS A 206 -13.75 13.03 -18.48
C LYS A 206 -12.54 12.46 -17.76
N PHE A 207 -12.00 13.22 -16.82
CA PHE A 207 -11.00 12.71 -15.89
C PHE A 207 -11.68 12.05 -14.69
N ILE A 208 -11.05 11.00 -14.20
CA ILE A 208 -11.47 10.29 -12.98
C ILE A 208 -10.31 10.37 -12.00
N MET A 209 -10.56 11.00 -10.87
CA MET A 209 -9.65 10.93 -9.73
C MET A 209 -10.01 9.73 -8.87
N THR A 210 -9.02 8.94 -8.53
CA THR A 210 -9.12 7.86 -7.55
C THR A 210 -8.28 8.20 -6.33
N ALA A 211 -8.65 7.65 -5.18
CA ALA A 211 -7.93 7.86 -3.94
C ALA A 211 -7.97 6.60 -3.09
N ARG A 212 -6.89 6.35 -2.34
CA ARG A 212 -6.79 5.25 -1.37
C ARG A 212 -5.85 5.61 -0.23
N GLU A 213 -6.00 4.94 0.89
CA GLU A 213 -4.99 4.97 1.94
C GLU A 213 -3.88 3.96 1.62
N PRO A 214 -2.62 4.24 2.01
CA PRO A 214 -1.54 3.27 1.92
C PRO A 214 -1.86 2.00 2.73
N GLU A 215 -1.57 0.85 2.17
CA GLU A 215 -1.66 -0.42 2.88
C GLU A 215 -0.33 -0.76 3.55
N HIS A 216 -0.40 -1.38 4.73
CA HIS A 216 0.78 -1.86 5.46
C HIS A 216 0.88 -3.37 5.28
N HIS A 217 1.89 -3.82 4.56
CA HIS A 217 2.12 -5.23 4.30
C HIS A 217 2.96 -5.85 5.42
N GLU A 218 2.46 -6.91 6.04
CA GLU A 218 3.18 -7.64 7.10
C GLU A 218 4.26 -8.57 6.54
N ASN A 219 4.22 -8.85 5.25
CA ASN A 219 5.21 -9.69 4.59
C ASN A 219 6.55 -8.96 4.52
N ILE A 220 7.58 -9.60 5.06
CA ILE A 220 8.93 -9.06 5.03
C ILE A 220 9.52 -9.33 3.65
N LEU A 221 9.96 -8.27 2.99
CA LEU A 221 10.82 -8.40 1.82
C LEU A 221 12.24 -8.70 2.31
N GLU A 222 12.55 -9.97 2.37
CA GLU A 222 13.86 -10.42 2.81
C GLU A 222 14.88 -10.39 1.68
N MET A 223 16.04 -9.82 1.96
CA MET A 223 17.16 -9.82 1.01
C MET A 223 17.65 -11.21 0.69
N LYS A 224 17.49 -12.16 1.62
CA LYS A 224 17.86 -13.58 1.43
C LYS A 224 16.81 -14.40 0.69
N SER A 225 15.58 -13.92 0.59
CA SER A 225 14.49 -14.65 -0.10
C SER A 225 14.63 -14.68 -1.61
N GLY A 226 15.51 -13.86 -2.18
CA GLY A 226 15.64 -13.66 -3.61
C GLY A 226 14.53 -12.82 -4.24
N LEU A 227 13.68 -12.20 -3.43
CA LEU A 227 12.65 -11.25 -3.89
C LEU A 227 13.23 -9.85 -4.13
N ILE A 228 14.38 -9.55 -3.52
CA ILE A 228 15.12 -8.31 -3.76
C ILE A 228 16.53 -8.64 -4.20
N ASP A 229 16.93 -8.14 -5.36
CA ASP A 229 18.32 -8.17 -5.85
C ASP A 229 18.92 -6.77 -5.76
N ARG A 230 20.26 -6.69 -5.68
CA ARG A 230 21.01 -5.42 -5.70
C ARG A 230 20.49 -4.36 -4.72
N TRP A 231 20.27 -4.76 -3.50
CA TRP A 231 19.80 -3.86 -2.45
C TRP A 231 20.89 -2.93 -1.92
N GLN A 232 20.47 -1.74 -1.52
CA GLN A 232 21.29 -0.76 -0.84
C GLN A 232 20.54 -0.25 0.40
N ILE A 233 21.22 -0.16 1.52
CA ILE A 233 20.71 0.49 2.71
C ILE A 233 21.58 1.70 3.01
N THR A 234 20.96 2.85 3.11
CA THR A 234 21.59 4.07 3.59
C THR A 234 20.96 4.42 4.93
N ALA A 235 21.78 4.53 5.96
CA ALA A 235 21.32 4.92 7.27
C ALA A 235 22.09 6.14 7.74
N ASP A 236 21.39 7.24 7.93
CA ASP A 236 21.95 8.48 8.48
C ASP A 236 21.34 8.74 9.85
N ARG A 237 22.17 9.25 10.78
CA ARG A 237 21.70 9.62 12.12
C ARG A 237 20.99 10.96 12.18
N GLY A 238 20.93 11.69 11.07
CA GLY A 238 20.40 13.03 10.96
C GLY A 238 21.29 14.11 11.61
N GLU A 239 21.02 15.36 11.35
CA GLU A 239 21.78 16.51 11.85
C GLU A 239 21.30 16.94 13.22
N ALA A 240 19.98 17.00 13.44
CA ALA A 240 19.38 17.49 14.67
C ALA A 240 18.23 16.62 15.17
N ASN A 241 18.09 16.56 16.46
CA ASN A 241 16.98 15.88 17.15
C ASN A 241 16.18 16.80 18.05
N ARG A 242 16.66 18.01 18.24
CA ARG A 242 16.00 19.10 18.97
C ARG A 242 16.02 20.35 18.11
N VAL A 243 14.85 20.87 17.78
CA VAL A 243 14.73 22.09 16.99
C VAL A 243 14.05 23.16 17.82
N ILE A 244 14.61 24.36 17.78
CA ILE A 244 14.09 25.56 18.42
C ILE A 244 13.83 26.56 17.29
N VAL A 245 12.59 27.05 17.19
CA VAL A 245 12.19 28.05 16.20
C VAL A 245 11.93 29.37 16.88
N GLY A 246 12.68 30.40 16.46
CA GLY A 246 12.43 31.77 16.85
C GLY A 246 11.38 32.41 15.96
N GLY A 247 10.31 32.87 16.55
CA GLY A 247 9.16 33.45 15.85
C GLY A 247 9.25 34.96 15.65
N PRO A 248 8.11 35.58 15.31
CA PRO A 248 7.99 37.03 15.16
C PRO A 248 8.29 37.75 16.45
N ARG A 249 8.51 39.05 16.35
CA ARG A 249 8.92 39.97 17.43
C ARG A 249 10.41 39.86 17.73
N GLU A 250 10.93 40.87 18.44
CA GLU A 250 12.35 40.96 18.72
C GLU A 250 12.62 41.05 20.23
N GLY A 251 13.87 40.71 20.60
CA GLY A 251 14.34 40.82 21.97
C GLY A 251 13.52 39.97 22.95
N VAL A 252 13.19 40.56 24.10
CA VAL A 252 12.43 39.87 25.17
C VAL A 252 10.99 39.53 24.82
N LYS A 253 10.48 40.08 23.73
CA LYS A 253 9.12 39.81 23.23
C LYS A 253 9.07 38.69 22.20
N ARG A 254 10.21 38.17 21.74
CA ARG A 254 10.28 37.09 20.77
C ARG A 254 9.62 35.83 21.32
N VAL A 255 8.71 35.25 20.54
CA VAL A 255 8.06 34.00 20.87
C VAL A 255 8.86 32.84 20.30
N PHE A 256 8.98 31.76 21.06
CA PHE A 256 9.70 30.56 20.61
C PHE A 256 8.79 29.35 20.61
N GLY A 257 9.00 28.47 19.63
CA GLY A 257 8.48 27.11 19.61
C GLY A 257 9.63 26.11 19.70
N SER A 258 9.36 24.91 20.17
CA SER A 258 10.36 23.85 20.19
C SER A 258 9.71 22.47 20.07
N THR A 259 10.53 21.50 19.71
CA THR A 259 10.10 20.09 19.65
C THR A 259 9.77 19.50 21.03
N GLU A 260 10.12 20.17 22.12
CA GLU A 260 9.85 19.74 23.50
C GLU A 260 8.49 20.23 24.04
N GLY A 261 7.84 21.16 23.36
CA GLY A 261 6.60 21.79 23.81
C GLY A 261 5.33 20.92 23.72
N THR A 262 5.45 19.66 23.31
CA THR A 262 4.30 18.75 23.22
C THR A 262 4.04 18.07 24.57
N SER A 263 2.84 18.22 25.08
CA SER A 263 2.38 17.56 26.32
C SER A 263 2.65 16.05 26.28
N GLY A 264 3.35 15.55 27.30
CA GLY A 264 3.73 14.13 27.41
C GLY A 264 5.04 13.74 26.74
N ALA A 265 5.82 14.70 26.22
CA ALA A 265 7.17 14.42 25.72
C ALA A 265 8.10 13.97 26.85
N PRO A 266 9.00 12.99 26.61
CA PRO A 266 9.98 12.58 27.59
C PRO A 266 10.89 13.74 28.01
N GLU A 267 11.11 13.89 29.30
CA GLU A 267 11.91 14.99 29.88
C GLU A 267 13.42 14.88 29.53
N THR A 268 13.89 13.66 29.27
CA THR A 268 15.30 13.40 28.95
C THR A 268 15.45 12.30 27.91
N GLN A 269 16.61 12.29 27.24
CA GLN A 269 16.99 11.23 26.31
C GLN A 269 17.02 9.83 26.97
N ALA A 270 17.42 9.78 28.25
CA ALA A 270 17.46 8.53 29.00
C ALA A 270 16.04 7.96 29.20
N VAL A 271 15.07 8.83 29.52
CA VAL A 271 13.65 8.47 29.67
C VAL A 271 13.09 8.01 28.34
N ALA A 272 13.33 8.74 27.26
CA ALA A 272 12.91 8.37 25.92
C ALA A 272 13.48 6.99 25.51
N LYS A 273 14.76 6.74 25.80
CA LYS A 273 15.42 5.45 25.53
C LYS A 273 14.80 4.31 26.33
N ALA A 274 14.55 4.54 27.60
CA ALA A 274 13.91 3.54 28.45
C ALA A 274 12.51 3.20 27.93
N GLU A 275 11.73 4.20 27.55
CA GLU A 275 10.39 4.03 27.04
C GLU A 275 10.36 3.29 25.71
N ARG A 276 11.23 3.63 24.77
CA ARG A 276 11.37 2.87 23.50
C ARG A 276 11.73 1.41 23.77
N ASN A 277 12.73 1.17 24.63
CA ASN A 277 13.12 -0.21 24.97
C ASN A 277 11.96 -0.97 25.61
N ARG A 278 11.14 -0.30 26.43
CA ARG A 278 9.92 -0.86 27.01
C ARG A 278 8.92 -1.23 25.92
N ILE A 279 8.64 -0.33 24.97
CA ILE A 279 7.69 -0.57 23.88
C ILE A 279 8.18 -1.73 23.01
N ASN A 280 9.45 -1.75 22.60
CA ASN A 280 10.02 -2.82 21.79
C ASN A 280 10.00 -4.16 22.52
N SER A 281 10.29 -4.17 23.84
CA SER A 281 10.18 -5.37 24.67
C SER A 281 8.75 -5.87 24.74
N ASN A 282 7.76 -4.98 24.80
CA ASN A 282 6.34 -5.33 24.75
C ASN A 282 5.97 -5.97 23.41
N ILE A 283 6.41 -5.42 22.29
CA ILE A 283 6.17 -5.99 20.95
C ILE A 283 6.77 -7.40 20.87
N ALA A 284 8.01 -7.59 21.32
CA ALA A 284 8.64 -8.89 21.35
C ALA A 284 7.91 -9.89 22.26
N ALA A 285 7.40 -9.43 23.42
CA ALA A 285 6.60 -10.25 24.32
C ALA A 285 5.27 -10.65 23.70
N LEU A 286 4.61 -9.75 22.98
CA LEU A 286 3.38 -10.05 22.24
C LEU A 286 3.62 -11.13 21.18
N GLY A 287 4.73 -11.07 20.44
CA GLY A 287 5.14 -12.11 19.50
C GLY A 287 5.28 -13.49 20.18
N LYS A 288 5.93 -13.56 21.34
CA LYS A 288 6.04 -14.80 22.12
C LYS A 288 4.67 -15.31 22.59
N THR A 289 3.79 -14.40 23.04
CA THR A 289 2.43 -14.74 23.48
C THR A 289 1.59 -15.27 22.31
N ARG A 290 1.69 -14.66 21.11
CA ARG A 290 1.07 -15.16 19.89
C ARG A 290 1.48 -16.59 19.59
N VAL A 291 2.80 -16.85 19.50
CA VAL A 291 3.34 -18.20 19.21
C VAL A 291 2.82 -19.22 20.23
N LYS A 292 2.85 -18.89 21.51
CA LYS A 292 2.32 -19.75 22.57
C LYS A 292 0.81 -19.98 22.43
N GLY A 293 0.04 -18.93 22.12
CA GLY A 293 -1.41 -19.03 21.90
C GLY A 293 -1.76 -19.95 20.73
N LEU A 294 -1.10 -19.77 19.59
CA LEU A 294 -1.30 -20.62 18.41
C LEU A 294 -0.93 -22.08 18.70
N ALA A 295 0.17 -22.34 19.41
CA ALA A 295 0.57 -23.68 19.79
C ALA A 295 -0.43 -24.33 20.76
N THR A 296 -0.96 -23.57 21.72
CA THR A 296 -1.98 -24.04 22.66
C THR A 296 -3.26 -24.46 21.96
N GLU A 297 -3.78 -23.63 21.04
CA GLU A 297 -4.99 -23.94 20.28
C GLU A 297 -4.82 -25.18 19.39
N ARG A 298 -3.68 -25.30 18.70
CA ARG A 298 -3.35 -26.50 17.92
C ARG A 298 -3.31 -27.75 18.79
N SER A 299 -2.61 -27.70 19.93
CA SER A 299 -2.53 -28.83 20.87
C SER A 299 -3.88 -29.21 21.43
N ALA A 300 -4.74 -28.23 21.76
CA ALA A 300 -6.10 -28.48 22.21
C ALA A 300 -6.95 -29.16 21.13
N SER A 301 -6.86 -28.67 19.89
CA SER A 301 -7.54 -29.29 18.75
C SER A 301 -7.07 -30.74 18.51
N ASP A 302 -5.77 -31.01 18.58
CA ASP A 302 -5.24 -32.35 18.42
C ASP A 302 -5.75 -33.31 19.49
N LYS A 303 -5.88 -32.83 20.73
CA LYS A 303 -6.50 -33.63 21.82
C LYS A 303 -7.96 -33.96 21.49
N ARG A 304 -8.75 -32.97 21.08
CA ARG A 304 -10.16 -33.20 20.71
C ARG A 304 -10.29 -34.15 19.53
N LYS A 305 -9.46 -34.02 18.49
CA LYS A 305 -9.42 -34.93 17.33
C LYS A 305 -9.06 -36.38 17.75
N ARG A 306 -8.14 -36.56 18.67
CA ARG A 306 -7.84 -37.90 19.25
C ARG A 306 -9.05 -38.48 19.98
N THR A 307 -9.77 -37.66 20.74
CA THR A 307 -11.00 -38.09 21.41
C THR A 307 -12.06 -38.52 20.40
N LEU A 308 -12.31 -37.73 19.35
CA LEU A 308 -13.25 -38.07 18.27
C LEU A 308 -12.88 -39.42 17.62
N LYS A 309 -11.59 -39.64 17.32
CA LYS A 309 -11.10 -40.89 16.77
C LYS A 309 -11.32 -42.07 17.72
N SER A 310 -11.12 -41.88 19.02
CA SER A 310 -11.37 -42.87 20.05
C SER A 310 -12.86 -43.24 20.14
N THR A 311 -13.74 -42.23 20.08
CA THR A 311 -15.20 -42.39 20.06
C THR A 311 -15.66 -43.20 18.83
N LEU A 312 -15.13 -42.91 17.66
CA LEU A 312 -15.39 -43.67 16.45
C LEU A 312 -14.97 -45.14 16.61
N SER A 313 -13.77 -45.37 17.15
CA SER A 313 -13.27 -46.74 17.38
C SER A 313 -14.16 -47.53 18.35
N LYS A 314 -14.65 -46.91 19.43
CA LYS A 314 -15.60 -47.49 20.36
C LYS A 314 -16.91 -47.84 19.69
N ALA A 315 -17.48 -46.90 18.93
CA ALA A 315 -18.74 -47.13 18.20
C ALA A 315 -18.62 -48.31 17.20
N TYR A 316 -17.48 -48.44 16.54
CA TYR A 316 -17.21 -49.59 15.66
C TYR A 316 -17.11 -50.91 16.39
N ALA A 317 -16.45 -50.91 17.56
CA ALA A 317 -16.34 -52.11 18.40
C ALA A 317 -17.71 -52.54 18.95
N GLU A 318 -18.54 -51.59 19.37
CA GLU A 318 -19.90 -51.84 19.85
C GLU A 318 -20.78 -52.42 18.74
N ALA A 319 -20.76 -51.82 17.56
CA ALA A 319 -21.49 -52.31 16.38
C ALA A 319 -21.04 -53.75 16.01
N GLN A 320 -19.75 -54.04 16.09
CA GLN A 320 -19.22 -55.36 15.80
C GLN A 320 -19.60 -56.39 16.88
N ALA A 321 -19.63 -55.98 18.15
CA ALA A 321 -20.07 -56.83 19.25
C ALA A 321 -21.57 -57.22 19.10
N GLU A 322 -22.42 -56.25 18.74
CA GLU A 322 -23.84 -56.52 18.51
C GLU A 322 -24.05 -57.46 17.31
N TYR A 323 -23.35 -57.24 16.21
CA TYR A 323 -23.37 -58.16 15.06
C TYR A 323 -22.99 -59.60 15.48
N ASN A 324 -21.92 -59.76 16.25
CA ASN A 324 -21.48 -61.09 16.71
C ASN A 324 -22.52 -61.74 17.61
N LYS A 325 -23.20 -60.96 18.46
CA LYS A 325 -24.27 -61.43 19.33
C LYS A 325 -25.48 -61.91 18.51
N ASP A 326 -25.91 -61.12 17.52
CA ASP A 326 -27.03 -61.45 16.64
C ASP A 326 -26.75 -62.68 15.80
N VAL A 327 -25.55 -62.78 15.21
CA VAL A 327 -25.12 -63.99 14.48
C VAL A 327 -25.10 -65.21 15.36
N LYS A 328 -24.61 -65.09 16.61
CA LYS A 328 -24.62 -66.18 17.57
C LYS A 328 -26.03 -66.63 17.96
N ALA A 329 -26.94 -65.67 18.15
CA ALA A 329 -28.36 -65.95 18.40
C ALA A 329 -29.03 -66.62 17.21
N ALA A 330 -28.81 -66.12 16.01
CA ALA A 330 -29.30 -66.71 14.78
C ALA A 330 -28.81 -68.15 14.60
N LYS A 331 -27.52 -68.41 14.87
CA LYS A 331 -26.92 -69.75 14.82
C LYS A 331 -27.58 -70.71 15.82
N LYS A 332 -27.79 -70.27 17.06
CA LYS A 332 -28.48 -71.10 18.09
C LYS A 332 -29.90 -71.44 17.67
N THR A 333 -30.63 -70.49 17.10
CA THR A 333 -31.99 -70.71 16.56
C THR A 333 -31.98 -71.69 15.39
N TYR A 334 -31.02 -71.59 14.49
CA TYR A 334 -30.82 -72.48 13.38
C TYR A 334 -30.53 -73.92 13.83
N GLU A 335 -29.60 -74.10 14.75
CA GLU A 335 -29.27 -75.43 15.32
C GLU A 335 -30.49 -76.10 15.99
N ALA A 336 -31.28 -75.28 16.72
CA ALA A 336 -32.51 -75.78 17.34
C ALA A 336 -33.58 -76.17 16.31
N ALA A 337 -33.68 -75.38 15.20
CA ALA A 337 -34.59 -75.70 14.09
C ALA A 337 -34.16 -76.96 13.33
N LEU A 338 -32.85 -77.13 13.10
CA LEU A 338 -32.30 -78.33 12.48
C LEU A 338 -32.56 -79.58 13.30
N ALA A 339 -32.43 -79.50 14.62
CA ALA A 339 -32.71 -80.66 15.55
C ALA A 339 -34.17 -81.08 15.51
N LYS A 340 -35.10 -80.23 15.17
CA LYS A 340 -36.56 -80.48 15.02
C LYS A 340 -36.97 -80.84 13.60
N ALA A 341 -36.17 -80.61 12.59
CA ALA A 341 -36.51 -80.78 11.18
C ALA A 341 -36.59 -82.28 10.80
N LYS A 342 -37.77 -82.68 10.29
CA LYS A 342 -38.08 -84.06 9.91
C LYS A 342 -37.85 -84.31 8.39
N ASN A 343 -37.73 -83.32 7.58
CA ASN A 343 -37.57 -83.46 6.12
C ASN A 343 -36.61 -82.39 5.54
N LYS A 344 -36.25 -82.57 4.26
CA LYS A 344 -35.32 -81.66 3.54
C LYS A 344 -35.86 -80.25 3.43
N ALA A 345 -37.18 -80.07 3.20
CA ALA A 345 -37.80 -78.76 3.03
C ALA A 345 -37.71 -77.91 4.34
N GLU A 346 -37.90 -78.52 5.50
CA GLU A 346 -37.76 -77.88 6.82
C GLU A 346 -36.32 -77.45 7.09
N ARG A 347 -35.34 -78.26 6.71
CA ARG A 347 -33.92 -77.92 6.82
C ARG A 347 -33.53 -76.75 5.94
N GLU A 348 -34.04 -76.72 4.68
CA GLU A 348 -33.82 -75.61 3.75
C GLU A 348 -34.50 -74.33 4.22
N SER A 349 -35.70 -74.42 4.81
CA SER A 349 -36.39 -73.27 5.43
C SER A 349 -35.60 -72.72 6.61
N ALA A 350 -35.11 -73.58 7.51
CA ALA A 350 -34.28 -73.17 8.61
C ALA A 350 -32.99 -72.45 8.14
N LYS A 351 -32.35 -72.99 7.10
CA LYS A 351 -31.18 -72.33 6.48
C LYS A 351 -31.50 -70.96 5.91
N ARG A 352 -32.59 -70.83 5.15
CA ARG A 352 -33.03 -69.50 4.58
C ARG A 352 -33.28 -68.50 5.71
N SER A 353 -33.92 -68.90 6.81
CA SER A 353 -34.16 -68.06 7.96
C SER A 353 -32.85 -67.60 8.61
N TYR A 354 -31.88 -68.49 8.76
CA TYR A 354 -30.55 -68.18 9.26
C TYR A 354 -29.81 -67.20 8.36
N ASP A 355 -29.78 -67.50 7.02
CA ASP A 355 -29.11 -66.65 6.04
C ASP A 355 -29.77 -65.26 5.96
N SER A 356 -31.08 -65.15 6.16
CA SER A 356 -31.80 -63.88 6.26
C SER A 356 -31.44 -63.12 7.51
N ALA A 357 -31.37 -63.79 8.69
CA ALA A 357 -30.99 -63.16 9.95
C ALA A 357 -29.55 -62.64 9.92
N VAL A 358 -28.63 -63.42 9.34
CA VAL A 358 -27.22 -63.01 9.18
C VAL A 358 -27.10 -61.81 8.24
N ARG A 359 -27.86 -61.78 7.13
CA ARG A 359 -27.90 -60.62 6.21
C ARG A 359 -28.46 -59.39 6.90
N SER A 360 -29.53 -59.52 7.68
CA SER A 360 -30.11 -58.42 8.46
C SER A 360 -29.10 -57.88 9.48
N ALA A 361 -28.46 -58.76 10.22
CA ALA A 361 -27.41 -58.38 11.19
C ALA A 361 -26.24 -57.64 10.51
N LYS A 362 -25.82 -58.12 9.32
CA LYS A 362 -24.77 -57.45 8.55
C LYS A 362 -25.22 -56.07 8.05
N SER A 363 -26.43 -55.93 7.55
CA SER A 363 -27.01 -54.63 7.13
C SER A 363 -27.05 -53.65 8.33
N SER A 364 -27.42 -54.11 9.51
CA SER A 364 -27.42 -53.31 10.73
C SER A 364 -26.01 -52.87 11.12
N LEU A 365 -25.01 -53.76 11.04
CA LEU A 365 -23.60 -53.43 11.28
C LEU A 365 -23.11 -52.35 10.32
N ASP A 366 -23.37 -52.53 9.00
CA ASP A 366 -22.92 -51.62 7.97
C ASP A 366 -23.58 -50.21 8.14
N SER A 367 -24.87 -50.20 8.47
CA SER A 367 -25.61 -48.97 8.77
C SER A 367 -25.07 -48.26 10.01
N SER A 368 -24.81 -48.98 11.09
CA SER A 368 -24.25 -48.42 12.34
C SER A 368 -22.85 -47.85 12.12
N LYS A 369 -21.99 -48.59 11.39
CA LYS A 369 -20.66 -48.09 11.04
C LYS A 369 -20.71 -46.86 10.18
N LYS A 370 -21.60 -46.82 9.16
CA LYS A 370 -21.80 -45.65 8.29
C LYS A 370 -22.26 -44.44 9.09
N SER A 371 -23.23 -44.62 9.99
CA SER A 371 -23.74 -43.54 10.84
C SER A 371 -22.65 -43.01 11.79
N ALA A 372 -21.87 -43.91 12.43
CA ALA A 372 -20.77 -43.48 13.28
C ALA A 372 -19.68 -42.74 12.51
N HIS A 373 -19.38 -43.19 11.29
CA HIS A 373 -18.42 -42.49 10.40
C HIS A 373 -18.91 -41.11 9.98
N SER A 374 -20.18 -41.00 9.61
CA SER A 374 -20.78 -39.69 9.25
C SER A 374 -20.67 -38.71 10.43
N ARG A 375 -21.07 -39.10 11.61
CA ARG A 375 -20.93 -38.26 12.83
C ARG A 375 -19.48 -37.83 13.04
N TYR A 376 -18.54 -38.75 12.95
CA TYR A 376 -17.12 -38.45 13.11
C TYR A 376 -16.64 -37.41 12.08
N THR A 377 -17.05 -37.53 10.81
CA THR A 377 -16.65 -36.58 9.75
C THR A 377 -17.27 -35.20 9.97
N ASP A 378 -18.51 -35.14 10.43
CA ASP A 378 -19.21 -33.88 10.74
C ASP A 378 -18.57 -33.20 11.96
N ASP A 379 -18.31 -33.96 13.04
CA ASP A 379 -17.62 -33.46 14.23
C ASP A 379 -16.19 -32.98 13.91
N LEU A 380 -15.47 -33.71 13.05
CA LEU A 380 -14.12 -33.31 12.61
C LEU A 380 -14.12 -32.02 11.79
N LYS A 381 -15.14 -31.84 10.95
CA LYS A 381 -15.33 -30.61 10.17
C LYS A 381 -15.60 -29.42 11.08
N GLU A 382 -16.47 -29.58 12.08
CA GLU A 382 -16.77 -28.54 13.05
C GLU A 382 -15.56 -28.20 13.94
N GLU A 383 -14.77 -29.23 14.33
CA GLU A 383 -13.53 -29.02 15.06
C GLU A 383 -12.50 -28.22 14.24
N ASN A 384 -12.37 -28.51 12.95
CA ASN A 384 -11.47 -27.75 12.07
C ASN A 384 -11.93 -26.29 11.91
N LYS A 385 -13.23 -26.04 11.82
CA LYS A 385 -13.81 -24.70 11.77
C LYS A 385 -13.56 -23.93 13.07
N THR A 386 -13.75 -24.60 14.21
CA THR A 386 -13.47 -24.04 15.54
C THR A 386 -11.99 -23.67 15.67
N LEU A 387 -11.10 -24.57 15.26
CA LEU A 387 -9.65 -24.29 15.26
C LEU A 387 -9.33 -23.07 14.40
N ALA A 388 -9.85 -23.00 13.16
CA ALA A 388 -9.60 -21.86 12.27
C ALA A 388 -10.08 -20.54 12.89
N THR A 389 -11.25 -20.54 13.54
CA THR A 389 -11.79 -19.36 14.23
C THR A 389 -10.91 -18.94 15.40
N ASN A 390 -10.47 -19.91 16.23
CA ASN A 390 -9.61 -19.63 17.39
C ASN A 390 -8.24 -19.09 16.96
N LEU A 391 -7.63 -19.69 15.94
CA LEU A 391 -6.36 -19.19 15.38
C LEU A 391 -6.51 -17.76 14.87
N ARG A 392 -7.59 -17.46 14.13
CA ARG A 392 -7.89 -16.11 13.64
C ARG A 392 -8.07 -15.12 14.81
N THR A 393 -8.71 -15.51 15.88
CA THR A 393 -8.90 -14.65 17.06
C THR A 393 -7.55 -14.31 17.71
N VAL A 394 -6.64 -15.29 17.84
CA VAL A 394 -5.29 -15.06 18.37
C VAL A 394 -4.52 -14.08 17.47
N GLU A 395 -4.61 -14.23 16.15
CA GLU A 395 -3.96 -13.34 15.18
C GLU A 395 -4.52 -11.92 15.22
N MET A 396 -5.85 -11.78 15.26
CA MET A 396 -6.50 -10.46 15.34
C MET A 396 -6.11 -9.72 16.63
N GLN A 397 -6.09 -10.42 17.77
CA GLN A 397 -5.69 -9.82 19.04
C GLN A 397 -4.22 -9.36 18.98
N TYR A 398 -3.33 -10.20 18.47
CA TYR A 398 -1.92 -9.85 18.28
C TYR A 398 -1.77 -8.61 17.38
N SER A 399 -2.42 -8.59 16.22
CA SER A 399 -2.38 -7.47 15.30
C SER A 399 -2.83 -6.15 15.95
N GLN A 400 -3.95 -6.19 16.69
CA GLN A 400 -4.47 -5.03 17.41
C GLN A 400 -3.50 -4.53 18.50
N ASP A 401 -2.94 -5.46 19.29
CA ASP A 401 -2.03 -5.10 20.38
C ASP A 401 -0.71 -4.53 19.82
N VAL A 402 -0.17 -5.10 18.74
CA VAL A 402 1.02 -4.57 18.05
C VAL A 402 0.74 -3.21 17.45
N LYS A 403 -0.42 -3.01 16.80
CA LYS A 403 -0.82 -1.70 16.27
C LYS A 403 -0.83 -0.63 17.37
N THR A 404 -1.35 -0.96 18.54
CA THR A 404 -1.34 -0.05 19.71
C THR A 404 0.09 0.29 20.14
N GLN A 405 0.97 -0.70 20.24
CA GLN A 405 2.37 -0.45 20.63
C GLN A 405 3.13 0.35 19.56
N LYS A 406 2.91 0.07 18.27
CA LYS A 406 3.49 0.84 17.16
C LYS A 406 2.99 2.31 17.17
N ALA A 407 1.74 2.56 17.49
CA ALA A 407 1.21 3.91 17.63
C ALA A 407 1.91 4.67 18.77
N LEU A 408 2.13 4.01 19.91
CA LEU A 408 2.90 4.60 21.03
C LEU A 408 4.35 4.89 20.61
N LEU A 409 4.98 3.98 19.89
CA LEU A 409 6.33 4.19 19.37
C LEU A 409 6.39 5.37 18.39
N LYS A 410 5.43 5.46 17.47
CA LYS A 410 5.33 6.59 16.53
C LYS A 410 5.16 7.93 17.27
N THR A 411 4.34 7.97 18.31
CA THR A 411 4.17 9.16 19.16
C THR A 411 5.47 9.52 19.88
N LEU A 412 6.14 8.54 20.47
CA LEU A 412 7.43 8.75 21.15
C LEU A 412 8.49 9.28 20.18
N LEU A 413 8.59 8.70 18.97
CA LEU A 413 9.56 9.13 17.96
C LEU A 413 9.25 10.53 17.40
N ARG A 414 7.99 10.93 17.38
CA ARG A 414 7.61 12.32 17.05
C ARG A 414 8.01 13.30 18.15
N GLN A 415 7.80 12.92 19.40
CA GLN A 415 8.12 13.76 20.56
C GLN A 415 9.62 13.80 20.84
N TRP A 416 10.30 12.69 20.62
CA TRP A 416 11.72 12.53 20.85
C TRP A 416 12.32 11.58 19.81
N PRO A 417 12.82 12.08 18.68
CA PRO A 417 13.48 11.24 17.68
C PRO A 417 14.72 10.64 18.31
N TYR A 418 14.88 9.37 18.08
CA TYR A 418 15.97 8.59 18.63
C TYR A 418 17.23 8.87 17.86
N PRO A 419 18.12 9.66 18.34
CA PRO A 419 19.41 9.76 17.70
C PRO A 419 20.34 8.67 18.24
N ASN A 420 21.15 8.13 17.38
CA ASN A 420 22.37 7.42 17.75
C ASN A 420 23.41 8.42 18.31
N ARG A 421 22.98 9.30 19.19
CA ARG A 421 23.79 10.37 19.76
C ARG A 421 23.79 10.28 21.27
N ARG A 422 24.95 10.57 21.85
CA ARG A 422 25.12 10.60 23.32
C ARG A 422 24.44 11.83 23.94
N PHE A 423 24.42 12.96 23.20
CA PHE A 423 23.81 14.21 23.59
C PHE A 423 22.85 14.72 22.51
N PRO A 424 21.86 15.56 22.88
CA PRO A 424 21.02 16.22 21.91
C PRO A 424 21.85 17.02 20.92
N ALA A 425 21.53 16.95 19.63
CA ALA A 425 21.97 17.90 18.63
C ALA A 425 20.86 18.91 18.44
N GLU A 426 21.16 20.17 18.62
CA GLU A 426 20.20 21.27 18.58
C GLU A 426 20.34 22.03 17.27
N LEU A 427 19.21 22.33 16.64
CA LEU A 427 19.11 23.22 15.50
C LEU A 427 18.28 24.44 15.90
N TYR A 428 18.77 25.63 15.59
CA TYR A 428 17.98 26.84 15.68
C TYR A 428 17.64 27.36 14.28
N THR A 429 16.38 27.74 14.08
CA THR A 429 15.90 28.39 12.86
C THR A 429 14.93 29.52 13.21
N GLU A 430 14.60 30.35 12.25
CA GLU A 430 13.67 31.47 12.43
C GLU A 430 12.47 31.31 11.48
N ASP A 431 11.29 31.63 12.00
CA ASP A 431 10.04 31.69 11.23
C ASP A 431 9.27 32.95 11.67
N SER A 432 9.38 34.00 10.86
CA SER A 432 8.74 35.29 11.13
C SER A 432 7.24 35.31 10.83
N SER A 433 6.73 34.30 10.13
CA SER A 433 5.34 34.22 9.67
C SER A 433 4.79 32.80 9.80
N PRO A 434 4.72 32.23 11.04
CA PRO A 434 4.32 30.86 11.24
C PRO A 434 2.91 30.60 10.70
N GLU A 435 2.74 29.46 10.08
CA GLU A 435 1.50 29.08 9.42
C GLU A 435 0.32 29.01 10.40
N GLY A 436 -0.85 29.47 9.95
CA GLY A 436 -2.07 29.47 10.76
C GLY A 436 -2.20 30.64 11.74
N VAL A 437 -1.22 31.57 11.77
CA VAL A 437 -1.29 32.81 12.53
C VAL A 437 -1.58 33.99 11.61
N ASN A 438 -2.58 34.80 11.95
CA ASN A 438 -2.90 35.98 11.15
C ASN A 438 -1.77 37.03 11.25
N SER A 439 -1.49 37.72 10.15
CA SER A 439 -0.47 38.79 10.10
C SER A 439 -0.66 39.87 11.18
N ASP A 440 -1.93 40.23 11.47
CA ASP A 440 -2.29 41.22 12.51
C ASP A 440 -2.03 40.73 13.93
N ASP A 441 -1.86 39.43 14.14
CA ASP A 441 -1.57 38.79 15.42
C ASP A 441 -0.07 38.62 15.67
N LEU A 442 0.75 38.70 14.63
CA LEU A 442 2.20 38.55 14.73
C LEU A 442 2.84 39.69 15.49
N ASN A 443 2.44 40.95 15.21
CA ASN A 443 2.95 42.18 15.85
C ASN A 443 1.78 43.14 16.18
N PRO A 444 0.89 42.79 17.07
CA PRO A 444 -0.24 43.65 17.42
C PRO A 444 0.20 44.87 18.18
N SER A 445 -0.45 46.01 17.89
CA SER A 445 -0.20 47.28 18.57
C SER A 445 -0.76 47.31 20.01
N ASP A 446 -1.77 46.49 20.30
CA ASP A 446 -2.42 46.36 21.59
C ASP A 446 -1.65 45.40 22.50
N PRO A 447 -1.16 45.84 23.71
CA PRO A 447 -0.44 44.98 24.62
C PRO A 447 -1.24 43.78 25.14
N GLN A 448 -2.57 43.89 25.27
CA GLN A 448 -3.41 42.74 25.68
C GLN A 448 -3.52 41.71 24.58
N LYS A 449 -3.71 42.14 23.34
CA LYS A 449 -3.70 41.28 22.15
C LYS A 449 -2.30 40.65 21.98
N GLU A 450 -1.22 41.41 22.25
CA GLU A 450 0.14 40.89 22.20
C GLU A 450 0.35 39.67 23.11
N ILE A 451 -0.19 39.72 24.34
CA ILE A 451 -0.07 38.60 25.30
C ILE A 451 -0.98 37.45 24.90
N SER A 452 -2.22 37.71 24.47
CA SER A 452 -3.22 36.70 24.14
C SER A 452 -2.85 35.86 22.91
N THR A 453 -2.01 36.37 22.02
CA THR A 453 -1.58 35.68 20.78
C THR A 453 -0.36 34.77 21.00
N ILE A 454 0.40 34.93 22.10
CA ILE A 454 1.59 34.12 22.38
C ILE A 454 1.36 32.62 22.31
N PRO A 455 0.29 32.03 22.91
CA PRO A 455 0.09 30.59 22.86
C PRO A 455 -0.12 30.05 21.43
N ALA A 456 -0.89 30.77 20.62
CA ALA A 456 -1.17 30.36 19.24
C ALA A 456 0.10 30.44 18.37
N ILE A 457 0.89 31.50 18.53
CA ILE A 457 2.18 31.65 17.85
C ILE A 457 3.15 30.54 18.28
N ALA A 458 3.27 30.28 19.58
CA ALA A 458 4.17 29.24 20.09
C ALA A 458 3.77 27.83 19.63
N GLU A 459 2.46 27.57 19.52
CA GLU A 459 1.97 26.30 18.95
C GLU A 459 2.31 26.16 17.48
N ALA A 460 2.10 27.20 16.68
CA ALA A 460 2.45 27.21 15.27
C ALA A 460 3.96 26.99 15.06
N LEU A 461 4.81 27.73 15.82
CA LEU A 461 6.26 27.55 15.80
C LEU A 461 6.71 26.16 16.27
N SER A 462 5.99 25.54 17.19
CA SER A 462 6.28 24.17 17.61
C SER A 462 5.94 23.15 16.51
N LYS A 463 4.93 23.41 15.68
CA LYS A 463 4.64 22.61 14.47
C LYS A 463 5.78 22.75 13.46
N THR A 464 6.24 23.98 13.20
CA THR A 464 7.42 24.23 12.35
C THR A 464 8.67 23.52 12.91
N ALA A 465 8.90 23.59 14.23
CA ALA A 465 10.01 22.86 14.86
C ALA A 465 9.93 21.35 14.67
N LEU A 466 8.71 20.79 14.75
CA LEU A 466 8.49 19.35 14.53
C LEU A 466 8.78 18.95 13.07
N ALA A 467 8.34 19.75 12.12
CA ALA A 467 8.63 19.52 10.70
C ALA A 467 10.13 19.57 10.42
N LYS A 468 10.80 20.65 10.86
CA LYS A 468 12.26 20.78 10.71
C LYS A 468 13.04 19.65 11.39
N ARG A 469 12.54 19.09 12.47
CA ARG A 469 13.13 17.92 13.12
C ARG A 469 12.96 16.65 12.27
N LEU A 470 11.81 16.46 11.62
CA LEU A 470 11.60 15.31 10.73
C LEU A 470 12.55 15.38 9.53
N GLU A 471 12.75 16.56 8.95
CA GLU A 471 13.70 16.78 7.85
C GLU A 471 15.15 16.46 8.25
N ASN A 472 15.57 16.91 9.42
CA ASN A 472 16.94 16.77 9.91
C ASN A 472 17.11 15.55 10.83
N GLY A 473 16.13 14.68 10.91
CA GLY A 473 16.12 13.48 11.73
C GLY A 473 16.91 12.32 11.13
N PRO A 474 17.04 11.22 11.87
CA PRO A 474 17.69 10.03 11.35
C PRO A 474 16.84 9.43 10.23
N VAL A 475 17.48 9.15 9.12
CA VAL A 475 16.88 8.53 7.94
C VAL A 475 17.48 7.14 7.78
N THR A 476 16.64 6.16 7.52
CA THR A 476 17.05 4.85 7.02
C THR A 476 16.29 4.63 5.74
N ASP A 477 17.00 4.63 4.65
CA ASP A 477 16.45 4.39 3.33
C ASP A 477 16.97 3.05 2.80
N ALA A 478 16.08 2.29 2.19
CA ALA A 478 16.40 1.02 1.58
C ALA A 478 15.90 1.01 0.14
N SER A 479 16.77 0.69 -0.76
CA SER A 479 16.43 0.54 -2.17
C SER A 479 16.86 -0.83 -2.66
N GLY A 480 16.13 -1.36 -3.64
CA GLY A 480 16.44 -2.64 -4.24
C GLY A 480 15.74 -2.85 -5.56
N GLU A 481 16.24 -3.81 -6.32
CA GLU A 481 15.57 -4.29 -7.52
C GLU A 481 14.64 -5.42 -7.10
N LEU A 482 13.32 -5.22 -7.27
CA LEU A 482 12.34 -6.27 -6.98
C LEU A 482 12.45 -7.36 -8.04
N VAL A 483 12.74 -8.57 -7.60
CA VAL A 483 12.65 -9.75 -8.46
C VAL A 483 11.20 -10.20 -8.45
N GLU A 484 10.50 -9.92 -9.56
CA GLU A 484 9.10 -10.33 -9.68
C GLU A 484 8.96 -11.85 -9.69
N SER A 485 8.01 -12.33 -8.91
CA SER A 485 7.56 -13.71 -8.91
C SER A 485 6.05 -13.76 -9.14
N ASP A 486 5.52 -14.92 -9.52
CA ASP A 486 4.06 -15.09 -9.67
C ASP A 486 3.29 -14.87 -8.35
N SER A 487 3.97 -14.88 -7.22
CA SER A 487 3.42 -14.69 -5.89
C SER A 487 3.63 -13.29 -5.30
N PHE A 488 4.48 -12.46 -5.91
CA PHE A 488 4.75 -11.11 -5.44
C PHE A 488 5.20 -10.19 -6.57
N TYR A 489 4.36 -9.22 -6.94
CA TYR A 489 4.69 -8.18 -7.92
C TYR A 489 3.94 -6.87 -7.67
N LEU A 490 4.52 -5.79 -8.20
CA LEU A 490 3.96 -4.44 -8.10
C LEU A 490 2.65 -4.34 -8.93
N GLY A 491 1.62 -3.78 -8.33
CA GLY A 491 0.31 -3.56 -8.94
C GLY A 491 -0.78 -4.47 -8.39
N GLU A 492 -0.47 -5.70 -7.98
CA GLU A 492 -1.45 -6.63 -7.42
C GLU A 492 -1.18 -6.95 -5.95
N HIS A 493 0.05 -7.36 -5.60
CA HIS A 493 0.39 -7.76 -4.24
C HIS A 493 0.86 -6.59 -3.38
N VAL A 494 1.46 -5.60 -4.00
CA VAL A 494 1.89 -4.35 -3.38
C VAL A 494 1.68 -3.23 -4.39
N ARG A 495 1.28 -2.08 -3.93
CA ARG A 495 1.03 -0.91 -4.78
C ARG A 495 1.98 0.22 -4.43
N LEU A 496 2.18 1.10 -5.40
CA LEU A 496 2.95 2.31 -5.18
C LEU A 496 2.33 3.14 -4.03
N GLY A 497 3.15 3.54 -3.08
CA GLY A 497 2.72 4.25 -1.87
C GLY A 497 2.39 3.35 -0.68
N ASP A 498 2.35 2.02 -0.84
CA ASP A 498 2.16 1.11 0.29
C ASP A 498 3.43 0.99 1.13
N TYR A 499 3.26 0.54 2.36
CA TYR A 499 4.36 0.26 3.27
C TYR A 499 4.70 -1.23 3.26
N VAL A 500 5.97 -1.54 3.09
CA VAL A 500 6.51 -2.89 3.14
C VAL A 500 7.55 -3.00 4.24
N MET A 501 7.60 -4.14 4.91
CA MET A 501 8.64 -4.42 5.88
C MET A 501 9.87 -4.93 5.15
N ILE A 502 11.02 -4.28 5.33
CA ILE A 502 12.30 -4.71 4.77
C ILE A 502 13.14 -5.35 5.86
N GLY A 503 13.76 -6.48 5.57
CA GLY A 503 14.63 -7.20 6.47
C GLY A 503 15.81 -7.87 5.76
N ILE A 504 16.91 -8.09 6.48
CA ILE A 504 18.00 -8.92 5.99
C ILE A 504 17.57 -10.39 6.00
N ASP A 505 16.83 -10.76 7.03
CA ASP A 505 16.16 -12.05 7.25
C ASP A 505 14.99 -11.88 8.21
N GLU A 506 14.25 -12.97 8.51
CA GLU A 506 13.10 -12.95 9.45
C GLU A 506 13.44 -12.35 10.82
N ASP A 507 14.67 -12.56 11.29
CA ASP A 507 15.12 -12.12 12.62
C ASP A 507 15.68 -10.68 12.61
N THR A 508 16.16 -10.20 11.46
CA THR A 508 16.84 -8.91 11.30
C THR A 508 16.02 -7.99 10.42
N GLN A 509 14.99 -7.40 11.00
CA GLN A 509 14.15 -6.41 10.35
C GLN A 509 14.84 -5.04 10.38
N ILE A 510 14.90 -4.37 9.24
CA ILE A 510 15.43 -3.01 9.09
C ILE A 510 14.36 -2.00 9.47
N GLY A 511 13.16 -2.17 8.97
CA GLY A 511 12.02 -1.31 9.25
C GLY A 511 10.97 -1.35 8.17
N GLU A 512 9.89 -0.63 8.40
CA GLU A 512 8.82 -0.43 7.43
C GLU A 512 9.21 0.72 6.51
N GLN A 513 9.16 0.48 5.21
CA GLN A 513 9.51 1.44 4.17
C GLN A 513 8.31 1.66 3.25
N GLN A 514 8.03 2.91 2.92
CA GLN A 514 7.02 3.24 1.92
C GLN A 514 7.61 3.11 0.51
N ILE A 515 6.87 2.53 -0.42
CA ILE A 515 7.25 2.45 -1.83
C ILE A 515 6.83 3.76 -2.50
N GLU A 516 7.68 4.76 -2.43
CA GLU A 516 7.38 6.09 -2.99
C GLU A 516 7.60 6.14 -4.49
N LYS A 517 8.62 5.45 -4.98
CA LYS A 517 9.03 5.45 -6.39
C LYS A 517 9.28 4.05 -6.89
N ALA A 518 8.92 3.78 -8.13
CA ALA A 518 9.24 2.55 -8.82
C ALA A 518 9.55 2.82 -10.29
N ILE A 519 10.63 2.25 -10.79
CA ILE A 519 10.96 2.29 -12.22
C ILE A 519 10.63 0.92 -12.80
N ILE A 520 9.66 0.88 -13.69
CA ILE A 520 9.30 -0.32 -14.42
C ILE A 520 9.95 -0.23 -15.81
N THR A 521 10.77 -1.21 -16.12
CA THR A 521 11.27 -1.42 -17.47
C THR A 521 10.66 -2.71 -18.01
N TRP A 522 10.01 -2.63 -19.15
CA TRP A 522 9.48 -3.78 -19.84
C TRP A 522 10.04 -3.83 -21.27
N THR A 523 10.46 -5.00 -21.69
CA THR A 523 10.83 -5.27 -23.07
C THR A 523 10.10 -6.51 -23.57
N ARG A 524 9.88 -6.59 -24.89
CA ARG A 524 9.23 -7.76 -25.50
C ARG A 524 10.04 -9.05 -25.27
N GLU A 525 11.35 -8.94 -25.15
CA GLU A 525 12.26 -10.08 -24.98
C GLU A 525 12.44 -10.48 -23.51
N ASP A 526 12.70 -9.52 -22.62
CA ASP A 526 13.07 -9.78 -21.22
C ASP A 526 11.88 -9.76 -20.25
N GLY A 527 10.72 -9.23 -20.67
CA GLY A 527 9.57 -9.03 -19.79
C GLY A 527 9.75 -7.85 -18.83
N TYR A 528 9.18 -7.96 -17.62
CA TYR A 528 9.20 -6.89 -16.62
C TYR A 528 10.46 -6.93 -15.76
N LYS A 529 10.98 -5.73 -15.45
CA LYS A 529 11.96 -5.47 -14.39
C LYS A 529 11.47 -4.28 -13.58
N VAL A 530 11.44 -4.41 -12.27
CA VAL A 530 10.97 -3.37 -11.37
C VAL A 530 12.07 -2.99 -10.39
N GLN A 531 12.39 -1.71 -10.32
CA GLN A 531 13.30 -1.14 -9.32
C GLN A 531 12.48 -0.24 -8.40
N MET A 532 12.52 -0.47 -7.10
CA MET A 532 11.79 0.32 -6.11
C MET A 532 12.74 1.24 -5.33
N ASN A 533 12.24 2.42 -4.95
CA ASN A 533 12.92 3.35 -4.04
C ASN A 533 14.41 3.55 -4.36
N LYS A 534 14.75 3.69 -5.65
CA LYS A 534 16.12 4.03 -6.02
C LYS A 534 16.43 5.42 -5.47
N PRO A 535 17.40 5.58 -4.57
CA PRO A 535 17.76 6.90 -4.09
C PRO A 535 18.22 7.74 -5.28
N ASP A 536 17.54 8.84 -5.51
CA ASP A 536 18.03 9.86 -6.42
C ASP A 536 19.25 10.53 -5.77
N ASN A 537 20.43 9.99 -6.01
CA ASN A 537 21.69 10.61 -5.58
C ASN A 537 22.01 11.91 -6.34
N THR A 538 21.06 12.43 -7.08
CA THR A 538 21.18 13.71 -7.77
C THR A 538 19.80 14.35 -7.84
N GLU A 539 19.70 15.61 -7.45
CA GLU A 539 18.69 16.55 -7.92
C GLU A 539 18.78 16.62 -9.45
N THR A 540 18.21 15.64 -10.13
CA THR A 540 18.18 15.64 -11.58
C THR A 540 16.95 16.39 -12.00
N THR A 541 17.16 17.53 -12.62
CA THR A 541 16.12 18.25 -13.36
C THR A 541 15.42 17.27 -14.33
N ASP A 542 14.15 17.50 -14.63
CA ASP A 542 13.34 16.69 -15.57
C ASP A 542 14.09 16.39 -16.87
N GLU A 543 14.90 17.36 -17.33
CA GLU A 543 15.73 17.26 -18.54
C GLU A 543 16.88 16.25 -18.39
N GLU A 544 17.44 16.09 -17.20
CA GLU A 544 18.50 15.10 -16.96
C GLU A 544 17.94 13.70 -16.79
N THR A 545 16.75 13.56 -16.20
CA THR A 545 16.03 12.28 -16.14
C THR A 545 15.69 11.79 -17.54
N LEU A 546 15.19 12.68 -18.41
CA LEU A 546 14.95 12.38 -19.82
C LEU A 546 16.25 12.04 -20.56
N LYS A 547 17.34 12.78 -20.32
CA LYS A 547 18.67 12.47 -20.91
C LYS A 547 19.23 11.12 -20.46
N ARG A 548 19.00 10.72 -19.20
CA ARG A 548 19.40 9.39 -18.68
C ARG A 548 18.57 8.26 -19.26
N ILE A 549 17.26 8.48 -19.40
CA ILE A 549 16.36 7.51 -20.08
C ILE A 549 16.81 7.36 -21.55
N LEU A 550 17.11 8.46 -22.25
CA LEU A 550 17.65 8.45 -23.59
C LEU A 550 19.02 7.73 -23.70
N ALA A 551 19.90 7.94 -22.72
CA ALA A 551 21.21 7.26 -22.68
C ALA A 551 21.04 5.76 -22.41
N ALA A 552 20.14 5.35 -21.53
CA ALA A 552 19.86 3.95 -21.24
C ALA A 552 19.21 3.22 -22.44
N LEU A 553 18.30 3.90 -23.15
CA LEU A 553 17.73 3.37 -24.40
C LEU A 553 18.76 3.26 -25.51
N LYS A 554 19.67 4.23 -25.62
CA LYS A 554 20.76 4.20 -26.58
C LYS A 554 21.75 3.06 -26.32
N ASP A 555 22.00 2.76 -25.06
CA ASP A 555 22.87 1.63 -24.63
C ASP A 555 22.20 0.27 -24.91
N LEU A 556 20.88 0.18 -24.76
CA LEU A 556 20.08 -0.99 -25.13
C LEU A 556 20.08 -1.21 -26.64
N SER A 557 19.88 -0.15 -27.43
CA SER A 557 19.90 -0.25 -28.90
C SER A 557 21.27 -0.66 -29.45
N THR A 558 22.36 -0.23 -28.81
CA THR A 558 23.72 -0.63 -29.20
C THR A 558 24.05 -2.07 -28.83
N LYS A 559 23.43 -2.64 -27.80
CA LYS A 559 23.60 -4.05 -27.41
C LYS A 559 22.77 -5.01 -28.26
N THR A 560 21.59 -4.60 -28.70
CA THR A 560 20.74 -5.40 -29.61
C THR A 560 21.21 -5.38 -31.06
N GLY A 561 21.89 -4.32 -31.50
CA GLY A 561 22.47 -4.20 -32.86
C GLY A 561 23.76 -4.96 -33.10
N ARG A 562 24.28 -5.74 -32.16
CA ARG A 562 25.49 -6.55 -32.26
C ARG A 562 25.26 -8.07 -32.26
N ARG A 563 24.09 -8.53 -32.64
CA ARG A 563 23.86 -9.97 -32.94
C ARG A 563 23.44 -10.20 -34.37
#